data_fa18881500d1399281c29943f334c58a
#
_entry.id   fa18881500d1399281c29943f334c58a
#
_cell.length_a   1.000
_cell.length_b   1.000
_cell.length_c   1.000
_cell.angle_alpha   90.00
_cell.angle_beta   90.00
_cell.angle_gamma   90.00
#
_symmetry.space_group_name_H-M   'P 1'
#
loop_
_entity.id
_entity.type
_entity.pdbx_description
1 polymer ?
#
loop_
_entity_poly.entity_id
_entity_poly.type
_entity_poly.pdbx_seq_one_letter_code
_entity_poly.pdbx_strand_id
1 'polypeptide(L)'
;MALQESFNGEARLTMIKRLRKHTYAAATALLVVMFALSPSARAQAPGMARIILEAHNVWGDGSGYQLLLDADHNLYGGVIPTSGPMWDNNNPPTELFKDFEYKIPANADPSTTPQYMVVDGEDYIEIPAGIYDFCIVAPQADQKIWIAGDADGTTRGDDCEFEAGKTYRFTMHIVQSAKNDGARLTITENGEPAKFNLWVGDTQVTAENFKSVPVTDGTAQYDPLSKRLFLENAIISPTGEGEGLKSKIDGLAVYAEGVNVITATSATALQNEAPHFTVAGDGRIFLSGKSFGFYTAPGSAVTFKGCVIDCDGSFGSDNDGAEVNVSSATIKAKGKDKATMCGLKKLTLEGSFIVKPEGADYDASLLGVALNGQLVTDSVVIEAEAVTDFGLAISGVKLTSANYKDIFEFPGVSGNVSFDPDSKVLTLQDVVINAEDYNAITSTIDDLTIKILGSNALSSKYTTISLAAQTTITGGGTLYVKSDRDCALYANGVDLAIDNCRVNAESSTYAIAGSDGTRETLRINNATVTAEGKENGSICDFANVMLAGCDIIQPAGAAFDSDLHGIALNGAIVTSKVIIGDPSSIQAPVIDAAAKRGVYTLSGVQLKTDVKDLPKGIYVVNGKKMVKK
;
A
#
# COMPACT_ATOMS: atom_id res chain seq x y z
N MET A 1 -21.33 -19.74 20.94
CA MET A 1 -20.21 -19.76 21.90
C MET A 1 -19.59 -21.16 22.12
N ALA A 2 -19.88 -22.15 21.29
CA ALA A 2 -19.37 -23.52 21.45
C ALA A 2 -18.74 -24.10 20.16
N LEU A 3 -18.46 -23.29 19.16
CA LEU A 3 -17.82 -23.70 17.89
C LEU A 3 -16.43 -23.07 17.66
N GLN A 4 -15.98 -22.21 18.57
CA GLN A 4 -14.72 -21.49 18.47
C GLN A 4 -13.56 -22.19 19.23
N GLU A 5 -13.87 -23.08 20.16
CA GLU A 5 -12.85 -23.78 20.96
C GLU A 5 -12.33 -25.09 20.36
N SER A 6 -12.97 -25.65 19.31
CA SER A 6 -12.51 -26.92 18.74
C SER A 6 -11.46 -26.80 17.62
N PHE A 7 -11.13 -25.57 17.18
CA PHE A 7 -10.14 -25.35 16.14
C PHE A 7 -8.70 -25.10 16.65
N ASN A 8 -8.51 -24.96 17.96
CA ASN A 8 -7.30 -24.34 18.51
C ASN A 8 -6.17 -25.27 18.95
N GLY A 9 -6.32 -26.55 19.00
CA GLY A 9 -5.22 -27.39 19.49
C GLY A 9 -4.76 -28.44 18.47
N GLU A 10 -5.64 -29.33 18.10
CA GLU A 10 -5.24 -30.52 17.34
C GLU A 10 -5.14 -30.30 15.83
N ALA A 11 -5.91 -29.38 15.26
CA ALA A 11 -5.84 -29.07 13.83
C ALA A 11 -4.57 -28.26 13.49
N ARG A 12 -4.16 -27.31 14.36
CA ARG A 12 -2.89 -26.58 14.23
C ARG A 12 -1.68 -27.52 14.37
N LEU A 13 -1.69 -28.38 15.36
CA LEU A 13 -0.61 -29.35 15.56
C LEU A 13 -0.52 -30.38 14.41
N THR A 14 -1.66 -30.74 13.83
CA THR A 14 -1.72 -31.71 12.71
C THR A 14 -1.31 -31.05 11.39
N MET A 15 -1.60 -29.77 11.20
CA MET A 15 -1.20 -29.00 10.02
C MET A 15 0.29 -28.68 10.05
N ILE A 16 0.83 -28.25 11.19
CA ILE A 16 2.27 -28.07 11.41
C ILE A 16 3.03 -29.39 11.20
N LYS A 17 2.50 -30.52 11.69
CA LYS A 17 3.09 -31.86 11.46
C LYS A 17 2.97 -32.32 10.01
N ARG A 18 1.95 -31.90 9.24
CA ARG A 18 1.81 -32.20 7.81
C ARG A 18 2.72 -31.34 6.93
N LEU A 19 2.83 -30.04 7.19
CA LEU A 19 3.80 -29.17 6.50
C LEU A 19 5.24 -29.59 6.78
N ARG A 20 5.58 -29.91 8.04
CA ARG A 20 6.87 -30.53 8.38
C ARG A 20 7.15 -31.79 7.56
N LYS A 21 6.15 -32.60 7.22
CA LYS A 21 6.34 -33.84 6.44
C LYS A 21 6.60 -33.59 4.95
N HIS A 22 6.08 -32.58 4.34
CA HIS A 22 6.24 -32.33 2.89
C HIS A 22 7.47 -31.49 2.54
N THR A 23 7.85 -30.52 3.36
CA THR A 23 9.14 -29.79 3.21
C THR A 23 10.34 -30.67 3.59
N TYR A 24 10.18 -31.59 4.53
CA TYR A 24 11.24 -32.52 4.91
C TYR A 24 11.46 -33.67 3.92
N ALA A 25 10.51 -34.02 3.05
CA ALA A 25 10.66 -35.10 2.09
C ALA A 25 11.66 -34.80 0.96
N ALA A 26 11.91 -33.55 0.64
CA ALA A 26 12.95 -33.15 -0.32
C ALA A 26 14.32 -32.87 0.34
N ALA A 27 14.36 -32.61 1.65
CA ALA A 27 15.58 -32.34 2.40
C ALA A 27 16.08 -33.55 3.21
N THR A 28 15.29 -34.63 3.35
CA THR A 28 15.59 -35.78 4.26
C THR A 28 16.60 -36.78 3.73
N ALA A 29 17.13 -36.61 2.53
CA ALA A 29 18.24 -37.49 2.06
C ALA A 29 19.62 -37.10 2.64
N LEU A 30 19.72 -35.99 3.40
CA LEU A 30 21.00 -35.49 3.96
C LEU A 30 21.00 -35.29 5.47
N LEU A 31 19.99 -35.76 6.21
CA LEU A 31 19.83 -35.40 7.63
C LEU A 31 19.81 -36.64 8.56
N VAL A 32 20.81 -37.47 8.49
CA VAL A 32 21.11 -38.42 9.57
C VAL A 32 22.56 -38.22 9.99
N VAL A 33 22.76 -37.41 10.98
CA VAL A 33 23.78 -37.27 12.01
C VAL A 33 23.93 -35.77 12.40
N MET A 34 23.19 -35.31 13.37
CA MET A 34 23.69 -34.23 14.24
C MET A 34 23.11 -34.34 15.66
N PHE A 35 24.00 -34.51 16.59
CA PHE A 35 23.77 -34.61 18.04
C PHE A 35 23.37 -33.30 18.67
N ALA A 36 22.67 -33.37 19.76
CA ALA A 36 22.19 -32.30 20.62
C ALA A 36 23.28 -31.31 21.00
N LEU A 37 23.29 -30.18 20.33
CA LEU A 37 23.86 -28.94 20.80
C LEU A 37 22.69 -28.01 21.17
N SER A 38 22.90 -27.10 22.11
CA SER A 38 21.92 -26.08 22.45
C SER A 38 21.41 -25.40 21.18
N PRO A 39 20.12 -25.06 21.06
CA PRO A 39 19.50 -24.53 19.84
C PRO A 39 20.25 -23.36 19.21
N SER A 40 20.83 -22.49 20.03
CA SER A 40 21.63 -21.34 19.60
C SER A 40 22.97 -21.67 18.92
N ALA A 41 23.44 -22.92 18.99
CA ALA A 41 24.72 -23.37 18.44
C ALA A 41 24.58 -24.21 17.16
N ARG A 42 23.38 -24.44 16.67
CA ARG A 42 23.18 -25.24 15.47
C ARG A 42 23.55 -24.47 14.21
N ALA A 43 24.43 -25.03 13.39
CA ALA A 43 24.81 -24.41 12.12
C ALA A 43 23.57 -24.23 11.24
N GLN A 44 23.46 -23.07 10.63
CA GLN A 44 22.38 -22.75 9.68
C GLN A 44 22.48 -23.64 8.45
N ALA A 45 21.35 -24.13 7.95
CA ALA A 45 21.33 -24.97 6.77
C ALA A 45 21.75 -24.15 5.52
N PRO A 46 22.50 -24.72 4.59
CA PRO A 46 22.90 -24.02 3.36
C PRO A 46 21.68 -23.53 2.57
N GLY A 47 21.73 -22.29 2.10
CA GLY A 47 20.65 -21.66 1.33
C GLY A 47 19.45 -21.20 2.17
N MET A 48 19.55 -21.24 3.49
CA MET A 48 18.49 -20.83 4.40
C MET A 48 18.84 -19.50 5.08
N ALA A 49 17.82 -18.70 5.34
CA ALA A 49 17.84 -17.59 6.29
C ALA A 49 17.26 -18.07 7.63
N ARG A 50 17.74 -17.53 8.74
CA ARG A 50 17.22 -17.82 10.08
C ARG A 50 16.46 -16.64 10.62
N ILE A 51 15.28 -16.87 11.19
CA ILE A 51 14.47 -15.84 11.80
C ILE A 51 14.24 -16.16 13.26
N ILE A 52 14.44 -15.15 14.11
CA ILE A 52 14.19 -15.21 15.54
C ILE A 52 13.22 -14.08 15.86
N LEU A 53 12.16 -14.39 16.56
CA LEU A 53 11.20 -13.42 17.03
C LEU A 53 11.24 -13.40 18.57
N GLU A 54 11.49 -12.25 19.14
CA GLU A 54 11.52 -12.02 20.59
C GLU A 54 10.56 -10.91 20.96
N ALA A 55 9.92 -11.03 22.11
CA ALA A 55 9.12 -9.95 22.65
C ALA A 55 9.49 -9.68 24.12
N HIS A 56 9.62 -8.40 24.43
CA HIS A 56 9.94 -7.91 25.77
C HIS A 56 8.81 -7.04 26.28
N ASN A 57 8.55 -7.07 27.60
CA ASN A 57 7.54 -6.22 28.25
C ASN A 57 6.16 -6.33 27.61
N VAL A 58 5.71 -7.54 27.33
CA VAL A 58 4.42 -7.79 26.74
C VAL A 58 3.31 -7.48 27.72
N TRP A 59 2.38 -6.61 27.32
CA TRP A 59 1.17 -6.34 28.07
C TRP A 59 0.09 -7.38 27.76
N GLY A 60 -0.63 -7.84 28.79
CA GLY A 60 -1.66 -8.85 28.65
C GLY A 60 -1.13 -10.28 28.78
N ASP A 61 -1.86 -11.25 28.28
CA ASP A 61 -1.48 -12.67 28.31
C ASP A 61 -0.41 -13.03 27.27
N GLY A 62 -0.05 -12.06 26.42
CA GLY A 62 1.03 -12.15 25.42
C GLY A 62 0.90 -13.30 24.42
N SER A 63 -0.22 -13.99 24.44
CA SER A 63 -0.42 -15.12 23.56
C SER A 63 -0.67 -14.65 22.13
N GLY A 64 0.06 -15.20 21.17
CA GLY A 64 -0.35 -15.25 19.78
C GLY A 64 0.28 -14.23 18.83
N TYR A 65 1.45 -13.63 19.13
CA TYR A 65 2.20 -12.96 18.07
C TYR A 65 2.63 -13.96 17.01
N GLN A 66 2.39 -13.63 15.76
CA GLN A 66 2.70 -14.48 14.63
C GLN A 66 3.51 -13.71 13.60
N LEU A 67 4.55 -14.34 13.09
CA LEU A 67 5.23 -13.90 11.88
C LEU A 67 4.56 -14.57 10.69
N LEU A 68 4.15 -13.76 9.72
CA LEU A 68 3.59 -14.21 8.46
C LEU A 68 4.58 -13.88 7.36
N LEU A 69 4.86 -14.86 6.51
CA LEU A 69 5.73 -14.77 5.36
C LEU A 69 5.01 -15.32 4.15
N ASP A 70 5.01 -14.59 3.05
CA ASP A 70 4.37 -14.97 1.80
C ASP A 70 5.35 -14.81 0.63
N ALA A 71 5.77 -15.92 0.06
CA ALA A 71 6.66 -15.94 -1.10
C ALA A 71 5.93 -15.61 -2.42
N ASP A 72 4.60 -15.72 -2.45
CA ASP A 72 3.78 -15.42 -3.62
C ASP A 72 3.26 -13.97 -3.64
N HIS A 73 3.71 -13.14 -2.69
CA HIS A 73 3.40 -11.71 -2.60
C HIS A 73 1.90 -11.39 -2.50
N ASN A 74 1.13 -12.25 -1.83
CA ASN A 74 -0.31 -12.08 -1.67
C ASN A 74 -0.72 -11.30 -0.42
N LEU A 75 0.20 -11.08 0.54
CA LEU A 75 -0.09 -10.31 1.76
C LEU A 75 -0.48 -8.87 1.45
N TYR A 76 0.00 -8.33 0.33
CA TYR A 76 -0.18 -6.94 -0.08
C TYR A 76 -0.94 -6.78 -1.39
N GLY A 77 -1.05 -7.83 -2.20
CA GLY A 77 -1.84 -7.84 -3.45
C GLY A 77 -3.35 -8.04 -3.25
N GLY A 78 -3.79 -8.38 -2.03
CA GLY A 78 -5.19 -8.56 -1.67
C GLY A 78 -5.70 -7.45 -0.77
N VAL A 79 -7.02 -7.33 -0.68
CA VAL A 79 -7.67 -6.45 0.30
C VAL A 79 -7.38 -6.99 1.69
N ILE A 80 -6.48 -6.32 2.41
CA ILE A 80 -6.27 -6.61 3.82
C ILE A 80 -7.42 -5.94 4.58
N PRO A 81 -8.24 -6.70 5.33
CA PRO A 81 -9.30 -6.11 6.14
C PRO A 81 -8.71 -5.10 7.12
N THR A 82 -9.24 -3.90 7.14
CA THR A 82 -8.81 -2.82 8.04
C THR A 82 -9.23 -3.03 9.49
N SER A 83 -10.06 -4.04 9.74
CA SER A 83 -10.52 -4.42 11.08
C SER A 83 -10.67 -5.94 11.14
N GLY A 84 -9.97 -6.57 12.04
CA GLY A 84 -10.01 -8.02 12.23
C GLY A 84 -8.65 -8.68 12.02
N PRO A 85 -8.59 -10.01 12.11
CA PRO A 85 -7.38 -10.76 11.78
C PRO A 85 -6.96 -10.43 10.35
N MET A 86 -5.66 -10.37 10.11
CA MET A 86 -5.06 -9.97 8.83
C MET A 86 -5.49 -10.80 7.61
N TRP A 87 -6.23 -11.84 7.83
CA TRP A 87 -6.88 -12.62 6.77
C TRP A 87 -8.34 -12.84 7.12
N ASP A 88 -9.17 -12.78 6.13
CA ASP A 88 -10.52 -13.33 6.22
C ASP A 88 -10.39 -14.84 6.47
N ASN A 89 -11.00 -15.34 7.54
CA ASN A 89 -11.08 -16.78 7.80
C ASN A 89 -11.74 -17.57 6.65
N ASN A 90 -12.45 -16.88 5.75
CA ASN A 90 -13.08 -17.46 4.56
C ASN A 90 -12.16 -17.45 3.33
N ASN A 91 -11.06 -16.68 3.37
CA ASN A 91 -10.09 -16.55 2.29
C ASN A 91 -8.68 -16.39 2.86
N PRO A 92 -8.17 -17.37 3.61
CA PRO A 92 -6.80 -17.31 4.09
C PRO A 92 -5.86 -17.30 2.89
N PRO A 93 -4.77 -16.51 2.91
CA PRO A 93 -3.71 -16.61 1.94
C PRO A 93 -3.24 -18.06 1.83
N THR A 94 -3.11 -18.56 0.61
CA THR A 94 -2.94 -20.01 0.35
C THR A 94 -1.57 -20.55 0.74
N GLU A 95 -0.54 -19.69 0.89
CA GLU A 95 0.85 -20.09 1.15
C GLU A 95 1.54 -19.22 2.21
N LEU A 96 0.92 -19.08 3.37
CA LEU A 96 1.53 -18.42 4.51
C LEU A 96 2.41 -19.39 5.30
N PHE A 97 3.67 -19.02 5.49
CA PHE A 97 4.51 -19.63 6.51
C PHE A 97 4.11 -19.07 7.88
N LYS A 98 3.49 -19.90 8.69
CA LYS A 98 3.10 -19.56 10.07
C LYS A 98 4.14 -20.18 10.98
N ASP A 99 5.07 -19.35 11.43
CA ASP A 99 6.25 -19.96 11.95
C ASP A 99 6.46 -19.79 13.42
N PHE A 100 5.80 -18.80 14.05
CA PHE A 100 6.00 -18.56 15.46
C PHE A 100 4.70 -18.35 16.20
N GLU A 101 4.46 -19.14 17.21
CA GLU A 101 3.47 -18.90 18.23
C GLU A 101 4.21 -18.64 19.55
N TYR A 102 4.12 -17.45 20.08
CA TYR A 102 4.77 -17.09 21.32
C TYR A 102 3.93 -17.47 22.53
N LYS A 103 4.59 -18.03 23.54
CA LYS A 103 3.97 -18.30 24.83
C LYS A 103 4.71 -17.52 25.89
N ILE A 104 3.99 -16.75 26.70
CA ILE A 104 4.55 -16.16 27.91
C ILE A 104 4.86 -17.31 28.89
N PRO A 105 6.05 -17.32 29.52
CA PRO A 105 6.31 -18.23 30.62
C PRO A 105 5.27 -18.09 31.73
N ALA A 106 4.74 -19.20 32.23
CA ALA A 106 3.65 -19.22 33.21
C ALA A 106 3.92 -18.45 34.52
N ASN A 107 5.16 -18.08 34.79
CA ASN A 107 5.60 -17.37 36.00
C ASN A 107 6.04 -15.94 35.74
N ALA A 108 5.77 -15.41 34.57
CA ALA A 108 6.19 -14.07 34.20
C ALA A 108 5.27 -13.03 34.86
N ASP A 109 5.86 -12.08 35.59
CA ASP A 109 5.15 -10.90 36.07
C ASP A 109 5.28 -9.78 35.03
N PRO A 110 4.20 -9.48 34.28
CA PRO A 110 4.25 -8.50 33.20
C PRO A 110 4.52 -7.06 33.70
N SER A 111 4.43 -6.81 35.01
CA SER A 111 4.59 -5.46 35.56
C SER A 111 6.03 -5.11 35.94
N THR A 112 6.92 -6.08 36.09
CA THR A 112 8.22 -5.84 36.77
C THR A 112 9.44 -6.44 36.06
N THR A 113 9.25 -7.34 35.07
CA THR A 113 10.37 -8.05 34.46
C THR A 113 10.28 -8.00 32.94
N PRO A 114 11.36 -7.66 32.21
CA PRO A 114 11.41 -7.85 30.76
C PRO A 114 11.08 -9.30 30.43
N GLN A 115 10.05 -9.50 29.64
CA GLN A 115 9.56 -10.82 29.33
C GLN A 115 10.16 -11.29 27.99
N TYR A 116 10.78 -12.44 28.00
CA TYR A 116 11.15 -13.13 26.79
C TYR A 116 10.00 -14.04 26.37
N MET A 117 9.58 -13.91 25.14
CA MET A 117 8.70 -14.89 24.55
C MET A 117 9.54 -15.87 23.74
N VAL A 118 9.36 -17.15 24.04
CA VAL A 118 10.07 -18.24 23.38
C VAL A 118 9.14 -18.88 22.36
N VAL A 119 9.63 -19.09 21.17
CA VAL A 119 8.89 -19.76 20.11
C VAL A 119 8.74 -21.25 20.44
N ASP A 120 7.58 -21.68 20.89
CA ASP A 120 7.14 -23.08 21.08
C ASP A 120 8.27 -24.09 21.35
N GLY A 121 9.28 -23.67 22.16
CA GLY A 121 10.45 -24.48 22.51
C GLY A 121 11.57 -24.52 21.48
N GLU A 122 11.45 -23.77 20.37
CA GLU A 122 12.53 -23.53 19.40
C GLU A 122 12.90 -22.06 19.39
N ASP A 123 14.18 -21.74 19.41
CA ASP A 123 14.68 -20.37 19.46
C ASP A 123 14.62 -19.67 18.10
N TYR A 124 14.36 -20.39 17.01
CA TYR A 124 14.37 -19.86 15.65
C TYR A 124 13.62 -20.74 14.64
N ILE A 125 13.30 -20.16 13.47
CA ILE A 125 12.97 -20.91 12.25
C ILE A 125 14.05 -20.70 11.18
N GLU A 126 14.09 -21.61 10.23
CA GLU A 126 14.86 -21.47 8.99
C GLU A 126 13.92 -21.50 7.80
N ILE A 127 14.02 -20.47 6.95
CA ILE A 127 13.27 -20.35 5.70
C ILE A 127 14.24 -20.38 4.52
N PRO A 128 13.84 -20.82 3.32
CA PRO A 128 14.64 -20.62 2.11
C PRO A 128 14.98 -19.11 1.96
N ALA A 129 16.22 -18.83 1.60
CA ALA A 129 16.57 -17.46 1.26
C ALA A 129 15.78 -17.00 0.04
N GLY A 130 15.27 -15.78 0.06
CA GLY A 130 14.42 -15.25 -0.99
C GLY A 130 13.74 -13.96 -0.60
N ILE A 131 12.83 -13.52 -1.46
CA ILE A 131 12.04 -12.31 -1.29
C ILE A 131 10.64 -12.72 -0.80
N TYR A 132 10.15 -12.05 0.21
CA TYR A 132 8.86 -12.32 0.85
C TYR A 132 8.16 -11.02 1.20
N ASP A 133 6.85 -11.01 1.06
CA ASP A 133 6.03 -10.11 1.85
C ASP A 133 5.97 -10.65 3.28
N PHE A 134 6.18 -9.81 4.27
CA PHE A 134 6.07 -10.27 5.64
C PHE A 134 5.40 -9.27 6.58
N CYS A 135 4.89 -9.79 7.67
CA CYS A 135 4.37 -8.98 8.75
C CYS A 135 4.40 -9.73 10.08
N ILE A 136 4.48 -8.98 11.16
CA ILE A 136 4.34 -9.50 12.51
C ILE A 136 2.95 -9.13 13.01
N VAL A 137 2.13 -10.12 13.33
CA VAL A 137 0.74 -9.94 13.75
C VAL A 137 0.62 -10.09 15.25
N ALA A 138 -0.01 -9.12 15.89
CA ALA A 138 -0.46 -9.22 17.26
C ALA A 138 -1.81 -9.94 17.34
N PRO A 139 -2.09 -10.71 18.40
CA PRO A 139 -3.32 -11.50 18.52
C PRO A 139 -4.58 -10.67 18.77
N GLN A 140 -4.45 -9.42 19.13
CA GLN A 140 -5.57 -8.53 19.38
C GLN A 140 -5.79 -7.61 18.18
N ALA A 141 -7.02 -7.57 17.69
CA ALA A 141 -7.46 -7.05 16.40
C ALA A 141 -7.11 -5.60 16.07
N ASP A 142 -6.69 -4.80 17.03
CA ASP A 142 -6.40 -3.37 16.86
C ASP A 142 -4.90 -3.04 16.82
N GLN A 143 -4.04 -4.07 16.83
CA GLN A 143 -2.60 -3.84 16.87
C GLN A 143 -1.98 -3.93 15.50
N LYS A 144 -1.18 -2.93 15.19
CA LYS A 144 -0.44 -2.82 13.93
C LYS A 144 0.65 -3.87 13.85
N ILE A 145 0.94 -4.25 12.65
CA ILE A 145 2.02 -5.13 12.25
C ILE A 145 3.30 -4.33 12.18
N TRP A 146 4.44 -4.93 12.45
CA TRP A 146 5.67 -4.20 12.76
C TRP A 146 6.88 -4.69 11.98
N ILE A 147 7.62 -3.73 11.43
CA ILE A 147 8.97 -3.92 10.91
C ILE A 147 9.93 -3.00 11.66
N ALA A 148 11.08 -3.50 12.03
CA ALA A 148 12.11 -2.68 12.60
C ALA A 148 12.79 -1.84 11.52
N GLY A 149 12.73 -0.53 11.64
CA GLY A 149 13.42 0.39 10.76
C GLY A 149 12.52 1.25 9.90
N ASP A 150 11.23 1.04 9.96
CA ASP A 150 10.27 1.88 9.28
C ASP A 150 10.11 3.22 10.02
N ALA A 151 10.49 4.32 9.36
CA ALA A 151 10.49 5.65 9.97
C ALA A 151 9.07 6.18 10.20
N ASP A 152 8.07 5.68 9.49
CA ASP A 152 6.68 6.10 9.59
C ASP A 152 5.83 5.19 10.48
N GLY A 153 6.42 4.13 11.05
CA GLY A 153 5.73 3.16 11.89
C GLY A 153 4.73 2.30 11.13
N THR A 154 4.83 2.22 9.81
CA THR A 154 4.18 1.20 9.03
C THR A 154 4.94 -0.10 9.19
N THR A 155 4.25 -1.17 9.24
CA THR A 155 4.72 -2.43 9.80
C THR A 155 4.59 -3.56 8.81
N ARG A 156 4.50 -3.19 7.55
CA ARG A 156 4.47 -4.09 6.41
C ARG A 156 5.81 -4.12 5.73
N GLY A 157 6.27 -5.29 5.33
CA GLY A 157 7.42 -5.47 4.48
C GLY A 157 6.99 -6.07 3.17
N ASP A 158 6.86 -5.22 2.14
CA ASP A 158 6.70 -5.68 0.76
C ASP A 158 8.09 -6.01 0.21
N ASP A 159 8.20 -7.12 -0.52
CA ASP A 159 9.44 -7.51 -1.21
C ASP A 159 10.69 -7.52 -0.31
N CYS A 160 10.58 -8.08 0.88
CA CYS A 160 11.67 -8.15 1.83
C CYS A 160 12.59 -9.33 1.55
N GLU A 161 13.88 -9.08 1.37
CA GLU A 161 14.86 -10.12 1.10
C GLU A 161 15.48 -10.68 2.37
N PHE A 162 15.36 -12.00 2.54
CA PHE A 162 16.03 -12.76 3.57
C PHE A 162 17.19 -13.55 2.95
N GLU A 163 18.41 -13.11 3.20
CA GLU A 163 19.62 -13.67 2.59
C GLU A 163 20.09 -14.94 3.30
N ALA A 164 20.60 -15.90 2.51
CA ALA A 164 21.18 -17.13 3.05
C ALA A 164 22.37 -16.84 3.99
N GLY A 165 22.44 -17.59 5.08
CA GLY A 165 23.51 -17.46 6.06
C GLY A 165 23.32 -16.36 7.08
N LYS A 166 22.33 -15.49 6.90
CA LYS A 166 22.02 -14.42 7.87
C LYS A 166 20.93 -14.83 8.84
N THR A 167 21.04 -14.31 10.05
CA THR A 167 20.03 -14.47 11.12
C THR A 167 19.38 -13.12 11.37
N TYR A 168 18.07 -13.06 11.19
CA TYR A 168 17.22 -11.90 11.38
C TYR A 168 16.48 -12.05 12.71
N ARG A 169 16.79 -11.19 13.67
CA ARG A 169 16.15 -11.18 14.98
C ARG A 169 15.26 -9.95 15.09
N PHE A 170 13.96 -10.19 15.21
CA PHE A 170 12.97 -9.17 15.48
C PHE A 170 12.69 -9.15 16.98
N THR A 171 13.07 -8.08 17.66
CA THR A 171 12.82 -7.88 19.09
C THR A 171 11.73 -6.84 19.26
N MET A 172 10.58 -7.25 19.77
CA MET A 172 9.45 -6.37 20.02
C MET A 172 9.46 -5.88 21.46
N HIS A 173 9.22 -4.59 21.64
CA HIS A 173 8.95 -3.97 22.93
C HIS A 173 7.51 -3.48 22.93
N ILE A 174 6.65 -4.13 23.72
CA ILE A 174 5.23 -3.80 23.74
C ILE A 174 4.95 -3.03 25.02
N VAL A 175 4.67 -1.76 24.90
CA VAL A 175 4.21 -0.89 25.97
C VAL A 175 2.70 -0.69 25.86
N GLN A 176 2.09 -0.27 26.96
CA GLN A 176 0.63 -0.19 27.17
C GLN A 176 -0.16 0.67 26.15
N SER A 177 0.51 1.47 25.33
CA SER A 177 -0.13 2.25 24.27
C SER A 177 0.37 1.78 22.90
N ALA A 178 -0.43 1.04 22.24
CA ALA A 178 -0.20 0.36 20.97
C ALA A 178 0.24 1.25 19.77
N LYS A 179 0.69 2.48 19.99
CA LYS A 179 0.90 3.40 18.89
C LYS A 179 2.33 3.54 18.39
N ASN A 180 3.36 3.08 19.11
CA ASN A 180 4.75 3.40 18.74
C ASN A 180 5.79 2.33 19.05
N ASP A 181 5.39 1.10 19.29
CA ASP A 181 6.34 0.09 19.74
C ASP A 181 6.77 -0.79 18.58
N GLY A 182 7.77 -0.35 17.81
CA GLY A 182 8.31 -1.08 16.68
C GLY A 182 9.16 -2.28 17.09
N ALA A 183 9.18 -3.30 16.26
CA ALA A 183 10.17 -4.35 16.39
C ALA A 183 11.55 -3.81 16.06
N ARG A 184 12.53 -4.12 16.90
CA ARG A 184 13.92 -3.82 16.60
C ARG A 184 14.51 -4.98 15.80
N LEU A 185 14.92 -4.71 14.56
CA LEU A 185 15.64 -5.69 13.76
C LEU A 185 17.13 -5.68 14.11
N THR A 186 17.68 -6.87 14.33
CA THR A 186 19.13 -7.11 14.41
C THR A 186 19.47 -8.21 13.42
N ILE A 187 20.51 -8.00 12.62
CA ILE A 187 20.94 -8.97 11.60
C ILE A 187 22.36 -9.42 11.93
N THR A 188 22.58 -10.73 12.04
CA THR A 188 23.91 -11.30 12.28
C THR A 188 24.28 -12.29 11.18
N GLU A 189 25.56 -12.39 10.90
CA GLU A 189 26.18 -13.36 10.04
C GLU A 189 27.31 -14.05 10.80
N ASN A 190 27.27 -15.37 10.94
CA ASN A 190 28.20 -16.14 11.76
C ASN A 190 28.36 -15.64 13.21
N GLY A 191 27.28 -15.08 13.77
CA GLY A 191 27.26 -14.57 15.16
C GLY A 191 27.76 -13.12 15.33
N GLU A 192 28.32 -12.52 14.29
CA GLU A 192 28.77 -11.12 14.28
C GLU A 192 27.71 -10.22 13.59
N PRO A 193 27.66 -8.92 13.91
CA PRO A 193 26.80 -7.99 13.18
C PRO A 193 27.06 -8.05 11.68
N ALA A 194 26.00 -8.26 10.89
CA ALA A 194 26.11 -8.35 9.44
C ALA A 194 26.69 -7.05 8.85
N LYS A 195 27.57 -7.17 7.87
CA LYS A 195 28.12 -6.06 7.10
C LYS A 195 27.47 -6.02 5.75
N PHE A 196 26.94 -4.86 5.38
CA PHE A 196 26.35 -4.68 4.07
C PHE A 196 27.38 -4.18 3.07
N ASN A 197 27.21 -4.53 1.82
CA ASN A 197 28.07 -4.08 0.72
C ASN A 197 27.71 -2.65 0.28
N LEU A 198 27.58 -1.76 1.27
CA LEU A 198 27.24 -0.35 1.14
C LEU A 198 28.15 0.48 2.03
N TRP A 199 28.73 1.55 1.47
CA TRP A 199 29.55 2.52 2.17
C TRP A 199 29.00 3.92 1.96
N VAL A 200 28.88 4.67 3.05
CA VAL A 200 28.47 6.07 3.09
C VAL A 200 29.64 6.87 3.67
N GLY A 201 30.33 7.62 2.83
CA GLY A 201 31.63 8.18 3.16
C GLY A 201 32.63 7.09 3.56
N ASP A 202 33.35 7.33 4.65
CA ASP A 202 34.34 6.36 5.18
C ASP A 202 33.69 5.20 5.97
N THR A 203 32.35 5.17 6.10
CA THR A 203 31.65 4.23 6.96
C THR A 203 31.02 3.10 6.15
N GLN A 204 31.38 1.84 6.43
CA GLN A 204 30.63 0.69 5.97
C GLN A 204 29.33 0.57 6.76
N VAL A 205 28.23 0.37 6.04
CA VAL A 205 26.92 0.11 6.67
C VAL A 205 26.89 -1.30 7.23
N THR A 206 26.45 -1.42 8.48
CA THR A 206 26.38 -2.67 9.23
C THR A 206 25.05 -2.79 9.97
N ALA A 207 24.77 -3.97 10.52
CA ALA A 207 23.61 -4.19 11.37
C ALA A 207 23.60 -3.36 12.66
N GLU A 208 24.68 -2.67 12.99
CA GLU A 208 24.74 -1.77 14.14
C GLU A 208 24.42 -0.32 13.81
N ASN A 209 24.72 0.12 12.56
CA ASN A 209 24.59 1.53 12.17
C ASN A 209 23.54 1.80 11.08
N PHE A 210 22.89 0.80 10.50
CA PHE A 210 22.01 0.98 9.35
C PHE A 210 20.84 1.95 9.62
N LYS A 211 20.35 2.05 10.85
CA LYS A 211 19.28 2.98 11.24
C LYS A 211 19.73 4.44 11.34
N SER A 212 21.01 4.66 11.46
CA SER A 212 21.61 6.01 11.56
C SER A 212 23.05 5.90 11.10
N VAL A 213 23.22 5.88 9.78
CA VAL A 213 24.56 5.81 9.18
C VAL A 213 25.24 7.16 9.38
N PRO A 214 26.48 7.21 9.89
CA PRO A 214 27.17 8.47 10.12
C PRO A 214 27.35 9.26 8.83
N VAL A 215 26.91 10.51 8.83
CA VAL A 215 27.08 11.52 7.80
C VAL A 215 27.58 12.82 8.44
N THR A 216 28.06 13.77 7.63
CA THR A 216 28.56 15.05 8.16
C THR A 216 27.43 15.92 8.69
N ASP A 217 26.29 15.93 8.02
CA ASP A 217 25.05 16.63 8.43
C ASP A 217 23.85 15.94 7.79
N GLY A 218 22.63 16.18 8.29
CA GLY A 218 21.42 15.52 7.85
C GLY A 218 21.31 14.08 8.32
N THR A 219 20.56 13.25 7.59
CA THR A 219 20.32 11.85 7.95
C THR A 219 20.59 10.89 6.79
N ALA A 220 21.11 9.70 7.13
CA ALA A 220 21.21 8.57 6.24
C ALA A 220 20.75 7.31 6.99
N GLN A 221 19.79 6.62 6.42
CA GLN A 221 19.23 5.40 6.99
C GLN A 221 19.12 4.33 5.89
N TYR A 222 19.59 3.14 6.18
CA TYR A 222 19.48 2.00 5.26
C TYR A 222 18.49 0.98 5.81
N ASP A 223 17.57 0.55 4.97
CA ASP A 223 16.73 -0.60 5.25
C ASP A 223 17.28 -1.83 4.52
N PRO A 224 17.83 -2.80 5.26
CA PRO A 224 18.45 -3.98 4.65
C PRO A 224 17.44 -4.98 4.06
N LEU A 225 16.18 -4.93 4.45
CA LEU A 225 15.14 -5.84 3.97
C LEU A 225 14.61 -5.39 2.61
N SER A 226 14.28 -4.11 2.48
CA SER A 226 13.82 -3.53 1.20
C SER A 226 14.96 -3.03 0.32
N LYS A 227 16.22 -3.08 0.79
CA LYS A 227 17.40 -2.53 0.12
C LYS A 227 17.25 -1.05 -0.24
N ARG A 228 16.71 -0.26 0.68
CA ARG A 228 16.50 1.18 0.48
C ARG A 228 17.44 1.99 1.36
N LEU A 229 18.14 2.95 0.76
CA LEU A 229 18.92 3.97 1.46
C LEU A 229 18.16 5.28 1.40
N PHE A 230 17.73 5.79 2.53
CA PHE A 230 17.06 7.08 2.67
C PHE A 230 18.09 8.14 3.03
N LEU A 231 18.10 9.24 2.27
CA LEU A 231 18.93 10.41 2.50
C LEU A 231 18.03 11.63 2.66
N GLU A 232 18.11 12.29 3.80
CA GLU A 232 17.37 13.52 4.06
C GLU A 232 18.34 14.63 4.45
N ASN A 233 18.48 15.64 3.59
CA ASN A 233 19.41 16.75 3.75
C ASN A 233 20.85 16.32 4.11
N ALA A 234 21.27 15.14 3.61
CA ALA A 234 22.50 14.50 4.01
C ALA A 234 23.72 15.13 3.34
N ILE A 235 24.77 15.41 4.14
CA ILE A 235 26.09 15.81 3.65
C ILE A 235 27.05 14.65 3.86
N ILE A 236 27.54 14.08 2.75
CA ILE A 236 28.44 12.93 2.73
C ILE A 236 29.78 13.38 2.10
N SER A 237 30.82 13.41 2.92
CA SER A 237 32.16 13.83 2.50
C SER A 237 33.19 12.94 3.20
N PRO A 238 33.76 11.92 2.51
CA PRO A 238 34.80 11.10 3.11
C PRO A 238 36.04 11.95 3.45
N THR A 239 36.66 11.61 4.56
CA THR A 239 37.89 12.28 5.02
C THR A 239 39.13 11.71 4.34
N GLY A 240 39.02 10.50 3.77
CA GLY A 240 40.06 9.77 3.08
C GLY A 240 39.99 9.86 1.54
N GLU A 241 40.58 8.88 0.89
CA GLU A 241 40.60 8.76 -0.57
C GLU A 241 39.42 7.95 -1.12
N GLY A 242 38.43 7.65 -0.27
CA GLY A 242 37.25 6.83 -0.59
C GLY A 242 36.20 7.55 -1.42
N GLU A 243 35.26 6.76 -1.92
CA GLU A 243 34.08 7.24 -2.62
C GLU A 243 33.11 7.92 -1.64
N GLY A 244 32.29 8.85 -2.12
CA GLY A 244 31.26 9.48 -1.27
C GLY A 244 30.17 8.50 -0.86
N LEU A 245 29.58 7.83 -1.82
CA LEU A 245 28.67 6.71 -1.61
C LEU A 245 29.07 5.57 -2.56
N LYS A 246 29.22 4.36 -2.03
CA LYS A 246 29.57 3.19 -2.80
C LYS A 246 28.63 2.04 -2.49
N SER A 247 28.07 1.41 -3.54
CA SER A 247 27.22 0.24 -3.43
C SER A 247 27.68 -0.92 -4.29
N LYS A 248 27.58 -2.14 -3.73
CA LYS A 248 27.65 -3.43 -4.44
C LYS A 248 26.37 -4.25 -4.18
N ILE A 249 25.33 -3.63 -3.66
CA ILE A 249 24.06 -4.28 -3.38
C ILE A 249 23.21 -4.26 -4.66
N ASP A 250 22.90 -5.44 -5.17
CA ASP A 250 22.00 -5.57 -6.31
C ASP A 250 20.58 -5.16 -5.94
N GLY A 251 20.00 -4.26 -6.73
CA GLY A 251 18.68 -3.71 -6.51
C GLY A 251 18.61 -2.60 -5.45
N LEU A 252 19.77 -2.04 -4.99
CA LEU A 252 19.71 -0.90 -4.07
C LEU A 252 18.96 0.27 -4.68
N ALA A 253 18.01 0.83 -3.91
CA ALA A 253 17.34 2.08 -4.22
C ALA A 253 17.74 3.18 -3.23
N VAL A 254 18.26 4.29 -3.74
CA VAL A 254 18.57 5.50 -2.95
C VAL A 254 17.40 6.47 -3.07
N TYR A 255 16.74 6.74 -1.97
CA TYR A 255 15.66 7.73 -1.88
C TYR A 255 16.20 9.02 -1.29
N ALA A 256 16.11 10.09 -2.07
CA ALA A 256 16.55 11.42 -1.66
C ALA A 256 15.36 12.31 -1.33
N GLU A 257 15.39 12.93 -0.16
CA GLU A 257 14.48 13.98 0.27
C GLU A 257 15.27 15.24 0.60
N GLY A 258 14.73 16.42 0.28
CA GLY A 258 15.40 17.70 0.49
C GLY A 258 16.66 17.87 -0.36
N VAL A 259 17.73 18.41 0.21
CA VAL A 259 18.97 18.75 -0.49
C VAL A 259 20.13 17.93 0.06
N ASN A 260 20.62 17.01 -0.74
CA ASN A 260 21.72 16.11 -0.36
C ASN A 260 23.00 16.47 -1.11
N VAL A 261 24.16 16.37 -0.45
CA VAL A 261 25.46 16.68 -1.01
C VAL A 261 26.40 15.50 -0.82
N ILE A 262 26.90 14.94 -1.90
CA ILE A 262 27.85 13.83 -1.86
C ILE A 262 29.13 14.26 -2.60
N THR A 263 30.23 14.35 -1.87
CA THR A 263 31.50 14.80 -2.43
C THR A 263 32.61 13.79 -2.19
N ALA A 264 33.52 13.65 -3.17
CA ALA A 264 34.74 12.85 -3.03
C ALA A 264 35.85 13.51 -3.83
N THR A 265 36.81 14.13 -3.16
CA THR A 265 37.86 14.92 -3.80
C THR A 265 38.90 14.06 -4.55
N SER A 266 39.05 12.81 -4.12
CA SER A 266 40.05 11.87 -4.67
C SER A 266 39.45 10.71 -5.46
N ALA A 267 38.12 10.53 -5.39
CA ALA A 267 37.40 9.41 -5.96
C ALA A 267 36.08 9.83 -6.63
N THR A 268 35.17 8.88 -6.87
CA THR A 268 33.82 9.09 -7.37
C THR A 268 32.89 9.52 -6.26
N ALA A 269 32.01 10.49 -6.51
CA ALA A 269 31.05 10.89 -5.50
C ALA A 269 30.00 9.79 -5.21
N LEU A 270 29.35 9.26 -6.26
CA LEU A 270 28.43 8.14 -6.15
C LEU A 270 28.84 7.01 -7.10
N GLN A 271 29.19 5.86 -6.54
CA GLN A 271 29.68 4.70 -7.27
C GLN A 271 28.78 3.48 -7.06
N ASN A 272 28.26 2.94 -8.16
CA ASN A 272 27.54 1.66 -8.17
C ASN A 272 28.38 0.56 -8.83
N GLU A 273 28.56 -0.56 -8.17
CA GLU A 273 29.22 -1.76 -8.70
C GLU A 273 28.26 -2.96 -8.85
N ALA A 274 26.97 -2.74 -8.66
CA ALA A 274 25.95 -3.78 -8.74
C ALA A 274 25.19 -3.76 -10.09
N PRO A 275 24.55 -4.89 -10.47
CA PRO A 275 23.78 -4.97 -11.72
C PRO A 275 22.60 -4.00 -11.81
N HIS A 276 21.84 -3.83 -10.73
CA HIS A 276 20.68 -2.94 -10.71
C HIS A 276 20.84 -1.88 -9.62
N PHE A 277 20.48 -0.64 -9.95
CA PHE A 277 20.60 0.48 -9.03
C PHE A 277 19.54 1.54 -9.36
N THR A 278 18.93 2.12 -8.35
CA THR A 278 17.92 3.17 -8.53
C THR A 278 18.24 4.38 -7.66
N VAL A 279 18.04 5.58 -8.20
CA VAL A 279 17.96 6.83 -7.44
C VAL A 279 16.58 7.41 -7.64
N ALA A 280 15.87 7.64 -6.56
CA ALA A 280 14.49 8.11 -6.59
C ALA A 280 14.23 9.17 -5.51
N GLY A 281 12.99 9.68 -5.46
CA GLY A 281 12.55 10.71 -4.52
C GLY A 281 12.39 12.06 -5.21
N ASP A 282 11.88 13.04 -4.47
CA ASP A 282 11.65 14.40 -4.95
C ASP A 282 12.78 15.37 -4.57
N GLY A 283 13.81 14.84 -3.91
CA GLY A 283 14.95 15.61 -3.47
C GLY A 283 15.98 15.88 -4.56
N ARG A 284 16.96 16.71 -4.19
CA ARG A 284 18.11 17.07 -5.02
C ARG A 284 19.37 16.45 -4.45
N ILE A 285 20.23 15.91 -5.33
CA ILE A 285 21.55 15.39 -4.96
C ILE A 285 22.63 16.13 -5.76
N PHE A 286 23.52 16.80 -5.04
CA PHE A 286 24.75 17.35 -5.62
C PHE A 286 25.87 16.31 -5.53
N LEU A 287 26.41 15.93 -6.67
CA LEU A 287 27.51 14.98 -6.77
C LEU A 287 28.76 15.72 -7.23
N SER A 288 29.85 15.69 -6.47
CA SER A 288 31.12 16.22 -6.94
C SER A 288 32.23 15.21 -6.71
N GLY A 289 32.74 14.64 -7.79
CA GLY A 289 33.82 13.67 -7.78
C GLY A 289 35.09 14.18 -8.49
N LYS A 290 36.18 13.43 -8.37
CA LYS A 290 37.44 13.75 -9.05
C LYS A 290 37.26 13.73 -10.56
N SER A 291 36.91 12.61 -11.14
CA SER A 291 36.63 12.44 -12.56
C SER A 291 35.17 12.15 -12.82
N PHE A 292 34.58 11.21 -12.08
CA PHE A 292 33.16 10.91 -12.12
C PHE A 292 32.44 11.50 -10.90
N GLY A 293 31.37 12.24 -11.15
CA GLY A 293 30.38 12.54 -10.10
C GLY A 293 29.47 11.32 -9.84
N PHE A 294 29.01 10.69 -10.94
CA PHE A 294 28.30 9.41 -10.90
C PHE A 294 29.00 8.38 -11.77
N TYR A 295 29.33 7.23 -11.19
CA TYR A 295 29.87 6.07 -11.89
C TYR A 295 29.05 4.82 -11.61
N THR A 296 28.81 4.03 -12.64
CA THR A 296 28.25 2.69 -12.51
C THR A 296 29.08 1.68 -13.31
N ALA A 297 29.16 0.46 -12.79
CA ALA A 297 29.94 -0.60 -13.45
C ALA A 297 29.36 -0.94 -14.83
N PRO A 298 30.20 -1.37 -15.78
CA PRO A 298 29.75 -1.85 -17.08
C PRO A 298 28.74 -2.99 -16.94
N GLY A 299 27.68 -2.95 -17.77
CA GLY A 299 26.61 -3.94 -17.76
C GLY A 299 25.53 -3.70 -16.71
N SER A 300 25.66 -2.68 -15.85
CA SER A 300 24.61 -2.30 -14.92
C SER A 300 23.41 -1.64 -15.63
N ALA A 301 22.24 -1.83 -15.05
CA ALA A 301 21.00 -1.11 -15.36
C ALA A 301 20.68 -0.14 -14.20
N VAL A 302 20.65 1.15 -14.51
CA VAL A 302 20.47 2.21 -13.53
C VAL A 302 19.26 3.06 -13.88
N THR A 303 18.42 3.37 -12.88
CA THR A 303 17.25 4.23 -13.06
C THR A 303 17.35 5.47 -12.16
N PHE A 304 17.10 6.64 -12.75
CA PHE A 304 16.86 7.90 -12.03
C PHE A 304 15.38 8.26 -12.18
N LYS A 305 14.63 8.32 -11.07
CA LYS A 305 13.18 8.52 -11.09
C LYS A 305 12.77 9.69 -10.18
N GLY A 306 12.16 10.72 -10.76
CA GLY A 306 11.57 11.85 -10.02
C GLY A 306 12.56 12.80 -9.36
N CYS A 307 13.84 12.49 -9.32
CA CYS A 307 14.88 13.24 -8.60
C CYS A 307 15.57 14.31 -9.44
N VAL A 308 16.33 15.17 -8.75
CA VAL A 308 17.20 16.17 -9.38
C VAL A 308 18.65 15.85 -9.04
N ILE A 309 19.49 15.63 -10.05
CA ILE A 309 20.92 15.34 -9.92
C ILE A 309 21.73 16.49 -10.52
N ASP A 310 22.55 17.14 -9.71
CA ASP A 310 23.57 18.09 -10.15
C ASP A 310 24.95 17.40 -10.03
N CYS A 311 25.55 17.05 -11.16
CA CYS A 311 26.76 16.24 -11.22
C CYS A 311 27.95 17.05 -11.73
N ASP A 312 28.87 17.38 -10.83
CA ASP A 312 30.18 17.97 -11.14
C ASP A 312 31.23 16.87 -11.27
N GLY A 313 31.40 16.41 -12.48
CA GLY A 313 32.16 15.25 -12.92
C GLY A 313 31.42 14.50 -14.02
N SER A 314 32.09 13.54 -14.66
CA SER A 314 31.45 12.69 -15.67
C SER A 314 30.35 11.85 -15.05
N PHE A 315 29.36 11.52 -15.88
CA PHE A 315 28.20 10.73 -15.50
C PHE A 315 28.10 9.50 -16.41
N GLY A 316 28.18 8.31 -15.84
CA GLY A 316 28.04 7.09 -16.64
C GLY A 316 28.99 5.95 -16.23
N SER A 317 29.64 5.33 -17.23
CA SER A 317 30.40 4.11 -17.05
C SER A 317 31.70 4.15 -17.86
N ASP A 318 32.46 3.05 -17.82
CA ASP A 318 33.58 2.78 -18.72
C ASP A 318 33.10 2.23 -20.07
N ASN A 319 34.05 1.91 -20.96
CA ASN A 319 33.84 1.64 -22.39
C ASN A 319 32.87 0.51 -22.75
N ASP A 320 32.62 -0.46 -21.84
CA ASP A 320 31.68 -1.56 -22.08
C ASP A 320 30.22 -1.18 -21.83
N GLY A 321 30.01 -0.01 -21.23
CA GLY A 321 28.75 0.68 -21.11
C GLY A 321 27.75 0.11 -20.11
N ALA A 322 26.96 1.01 -19.57
CA ALA A 322 25.81 0.70 -18.70
C ALA A 322 24.49 1.14 -19.38
N GLU A 323 23.38 0.59 -18.94
CA GLU A 323 22.05 1.04 -19.33
C GLU A 323 21.56 2.06 -18.31
N VAL A 324 21.19 3.26 -18.77
CA VAL A 324 20.66 4.32 -17.91
C VAL A 324 19.25 4.69 -18.36
N ASN A 325 18.31 4.65 -17.44
CA ASN A 325 16.96 5.14 -17.60
C ASN A 325 16.75 6.41 -16.75
N VAL A 326 16.27 7.47 -17.38
CA VAL A 326 15.90 8.73 -16.72
C VAL A 326 14.40 8.92 -16.86
N SER A 327 13.67 8.72 -15.77
CA SER A 327 12.20 8.76 -15.75
C SER A 327 11.72 9.95 -14.93
N SER A 328 11.14 10.94 -15.59
CA SER A 328 10.66 12.19 -14.96
C SER A 328 11.69 12.81 -14.00
N ALA A 329 12.97 12.71 -14.33
CA ALA A 329 14.08 13.20 -13.51
C ALA A 329 14.91 14.26 -14.26
N THR A 330 15.53 15.13 -13.51
CA THR A 330 16.43 16.16 -14.04
C THR A 330 17.87 15.83 -13.71
N ILE A 331 18.73 15.76 -14.74
CA ILE A 331 20.17 15.54 -14.57
C ILE A 331 20.94 16.70 -15.21
N LYS A 332 21.75 17.38 -14.43
CA LYS A 332 22.65 18.43 -14.87
C LYS A 332 24.07 17.95 -14.64
N ALA A 333 24.73 17.52 -15.68
CA ALA A 333 26.09 16.97 -15.58
C ALA A 333 27.10 17.90 -16.26
N LYS A 334 28.33 17.92 -15.71
CA LYS A 334 29.46 18.64 -16.30
C LYS A 334 30.74 17.81 -16.14
N GLY A 335 31.25 17.30 -17.26
CA GLY A 335 32.50 16.53 -17.27
C GLY A 335 33.70 17.35 -16.81
N LYS A 336 34.69 16.66 -16.24
CA LYS A 336 36.00 17.25 -15.87
C LYS A 336 37.10 16.76 -16.80
N ASP A 337 37.44 15.50 -16.69
CA ASP A 337 38.58 14.90 -17.44
C ASP A 337 38.11 13.99 -18.59
N LYS A 338 36.83 13.62 -18.60
CA LYS A 338 36.20 12.75 -19.60
C LYS A 338 34.99 13.46 -20.21
N ALA A 339 34.35 12.82 -21.18
CA ALA A 339 33.08 13.29 -21.71
C ALA A 339 32.01 13.32 -20.58
N THR A 340 31.07 14.23 -20.72
CA THR A 340 30.11 14.53 -19.64
C THR A 340 29.20 13.36 -19.35
N MET A 341 28.57 12.80 -20.38
CA MET A 341 27.77 11.56 -20.26
C MET A 341 28.36 10.53 -21.21
N CYS A 342 29.02 9.50 -20.67
CA CYS A 342 29.80 8.53 -21.44
C CYS A 342 29.72 7.11 -20.86
N GLY A 343 30.13 6.11 -21.68
CA GLY A 343 30.01 4.71 -21.27
C GLY A 343 28.57 4.27 -21.09
N LEU A 344 27.65 4.80 -21.89
CA LEU A 344 26.24 4.46 -21.87
C LEU A 344 25.92 3.54 -23.04
N LYS A 345 25.73 2.26 -22.78
CA LYS A 345 25.28 1.29 -23.79
C LYS A 345 23.85 1.61 -24.27
N LYS A 346 23.05 2.17 -23.37
CA LYS A 346 21.69 2.63 -23.66
C LYS A 346 21.37 3.81 -22.76
N LEU A 347 20.72 4.82 -23.32
CA LEU A 347 20.08 5.90 -22.57
C LEU A 347 18.61 5.92 -22.96
N THR A 348 17.72 5.74 -21.96
CA THR A 348 16.27 5.84 -22.14
C THR A 348 15.80 7.08 -21.39
N LEU A 349 14.98 7.90 -22.05
CA LEU A 349 14.40 9.11 -21.46
C LEU A 349 12.87 8.94 -21.45
N GLU A 350 12.28 8.90 -20.27
CA GLU A 350 10.84 8.77 -20.05
C GLU A 350 10.34 10.02 -19.31
N GLY A 351 9.52 10.84 -19.95
CA GLY A 351 9.11 12.13 -19.37
C GLY A 351 10.29 13.05 -19.03
N SER A 352 11.40 12.89 -19.75
CA SER A 352 12.60 13.71 -19.64
C SER A 352 13.23 13.85 -21.02
N PHE A 353 13.97 14.92 -21.28
CA PHE A 353 14.61 15.17 -22.57
C PHE A 353 15.91 15.98 -22.43
N ILE A 354 16.82 15.81 -23.37
CA ILE A 354 18.08 16.57 -23.41
C ILE A 354 17.74 17.99 -23.91
N VAL A 355 17.97 18.97 -23.05
CA VAL A 355 17.75 20.38 -23.38
C VAL A 355 19.05 21.14 -23.66
N LYS A 356 20.20 20.59 -23.21
CA LYS A 356 21.49 21.25 -23.40
C LYS A 356 22.61 20.21 -23.57
N PRO A 357 23.55 20.44 -24.53
CA PRO A 357 23.49 21.48 -25.54
C PRO A 357 22.36 21.23 -26.54
N GLU A 358 21.86 22.31 -27.16
CA GLU A 358 20.78 22.21 -28.16
C GLU A 358 21.22 21.34 -29.34
N GLY A 359 20.36 20.38 -29.70
CA GLY A 359 20.64 19.41 -30.78
C GLY A 359 21.53 18.24 -30.38
N ALA A 360 21.94 18.14 -29.12
CA ALA A 360 22.61 16.92 -28.62
C ALA A 360 21.61 15.77 -28.47
N ASP A 361 22.06 14.56 -28.73
CA ASP A 361 21.28 13.35 -28.55
C ASP A 361 22.18 12.18 -28.10
N TYR A 362 21.56 11.09 -27.71
CA TYR A 362 22.28 9.86 -27.40
C TYR A 362 22.81 9.21 -28.69
N ASP A 363 24.10 8.93 -28.73
CA ASP A 363 24.77 8.22 -29.84
C ASP A 363 25.31 6.86 -29.34
N ALA A 364 24.63 5.79 -29.80
CA ALA A 364 25.00 4.42 -29.43
C ALA A 364 26.40 4.00 -29.94
N SER A 365 26.93 4.61 -31.01
CA SER A 365 28.24 4.30 -31.53
C SER A 365 29.37 4.95 -30.70
N LEU A 366 29.05 6.06 -30.04
CA LEU A 366 29.96 6.78 -29.14
C LEU A 366 29.71 6.43 -27.67
N LEU A 367 28.68 5.63 -27.39
CA LEU A 367 28.23 5.23 -26.03
C LEU A 367 28.02 6.44 -25.11
N GLY A 368 27.32 7.46 -25.58
CA GLY A 368 27.09 8.65 -24.75
C GLY A 368 26.28 9.73 -25.43
N VAL A 369 26.16 10.87 -24.76
CA VAL A 369 25.52 12.05 -25.33
C VAL A 369 26.48 12.79 -26.22
N ALA A 370 26.08 12.99 -27.46
CA ALA A 370 26.92 13.56 -28.52
C ALA A 370 26.26 14.76 -29.20
N LEU A 371 27.08 15.63 -29.75
CA LEU A 371 26.68 16.72 -30.60
C LEU A 371 27.58 16.75 -31.84
N ASN A 372 26.99 16.79 -33.02
CA ASN A 372 27.75 16.80 -34.30
C ASN A 372 28.76 15.66 -34.43
N GLY A 373 28.41 14.44 -33.94
CA GLY A 373 29.27 13.24 -34.04
C GLY A 373 30.44 13.21 -33.05
N GLN A 374 30.40 14.03 -32.02
CA GLN A 374 31.42 14.03 -30.94
C GLN A 374 30.73 14.02 -29.57
N LEU A 375 31.30 13.26 -28.63
CA LEU A 375 30.82 13.28 -27.25
C LEU A 375 30.90 14.68 -26.64
N VAL A 376 29.85 15.09 -25.93
CA VAL A 376 29.83 16.38 -25.24
C VAL A 376 30.77 16.33 -24.04
N THR A 377 31.67 17.33 -23.95
CA THR A 377 32.66 17.47 -22.87
C THR A 377 32.35 18.64 -21.92
N ASP A 378 31.40 19.50 -22.28
CA ASP A 378 30.93 20.61 -21.44
C ASP A 378 29.65 20.16 -20.67
N SER A 379 28.68 20.97 -20.55
CA SER A 379 27.46 20.65 -19.79
C SER A 379 26.44 19.90 -20.62
N VAL A 380 25.91 18.80 -20.07
CA VAL A 380 24.71 18.13 -20.54
C VAL A 380 23.60 18.34 -19.53
N VAL A 381 22.44 18.78 -20.00
CA VAL A 381 21.25 18.93 -19.17
C VAL A 381 20.12 18.11 -19.75
N ILE A 382 19.64 17.15 -18.95
CA ILE A 382 18.39 16.45 -19.15
C ILE A 382 17.40 17.07 -18.19
N GLU A 383 16.26 17.54 -18.66
CA GLU A 383 15.21 18.09 -17.82
C GLU A 383 13.98 17.17 -17.84
N ALA A 384 13.39 16.98 -16.65
CA ALA A 384 12.08 16.38 -16.55
C ALA A 384 11.04 17.24 -17.26
N GLU A 385 10.11 16.62 -17.95
CA GLU A 385 8.92 17.29 -18.42
C GLU A 385 8.21 17.98 -17.23
N ALA A 386 7.75 19.20 -17.44
CA ALA A 386 7.09 19.93 -16.38
C ALA A 386 5.90 19.14 -15.83
N VAL A 387 5.96 18.79 -14.56
CA VAL A 387 4.90 18.02 -13.92
C VAL A 387 3.68 18.92 -13.75
N THR A 388 2.59 18.54 -14.41
CA THR A 388 1.30 19.21 -14.28
C THR A 388 0.50 18.54 -13.18
N ASP A 389 0.15 19.28 -12.11
CA ASP A 389 -0.83 18.84 -11.12
C ASP A 389 -2.23 18.97 -11.74
N PHE A 390 -2.94 17.87 -11.85
CA PHE A 390 -4.28 17.86 -12.45
C PHE A 390 -5.38 18.35 -11.50
N GLY A 391 -5.08 18.58 -10.23
CA GLY A 391 -6.08 18.96 -9.24
C GLY A 391 -6.92 17.78 -8.74
N LEU A 392 -6.43 16.57 -8.89
CA LEU A 392 -7.03 15.34 -8.41
C LEU A 392 -6.05 14.64 -7.47
N ALA A 393 -6.53 14.11 -6.35
CA ALA A 393 -5.75 13.22 -5.51
C ALA A 393 -6.54 11.94 -5.23
N ILE A 394 -5.84 10.81 -5.20
CA ILE A 394 -6.39 9.49 -4.91
C ILE A 394 -5.60 8.88 -3.76
N SER A 395 -6.29 8.47 -2.71
CA SER A 395 -5.67 7.94 -1.48
C SER A 395 -4.57 8.86 -0.91
N GLY A 396 -4.81 10.18 -0.96
CA GLY A 396 -3.87 11.21 -0.51
C GLY A 396 -2.75 11.55 -1.50
N VAL A 397 -2.54 10.74 -2.55
CA VAL A 397 -1.50 10.99 -3.56
C VAL A 397 -2.03 11.91 -4.65
N LYS A 398 -1.36 13.06 -4.87
CA LYS A 398 -1.70 13.98 -5.95
C LYS A 398 -1.47 13.35 -7.32
N LEU A 399 -2.47 13.47 -8.18
CA LEU A 399 -2.38 12.99 -9.55
C LEU A 399 -1.76 14.05 -10.44
N THR A 400 -0.71 13.66 -11.12
CA THR A 400 0.10 14.54 -11.96
C THR A 400 0.38 13.91 -13.31
N SER A 401 0.93 14.68 -14.24
CA SER A 401 1.39 14.17 -15.54
C SER A 401 2.46 13.07 -15.42
N ALA A 402 3.14 12.99 -14.27
CA ALA A 402 4.18 12.00 -14.02
C ALA A 402 3.66 10.64 -13.50
N ASN A 403 2.47 10.59 -12.87
CA ASN A 403 2.00 9.37 -12.19
C ASN A 403 0.56 8.95 -12.53
N TYR A 404 -0.17 9.70 -13.39
CA TYR A 404 -1.58 9.42 -13.66
C TYR A 404 -1.85 8.08 -14.41
N LYS A 405 -0.81 7.45 -14.91
CA LYS A 405 -0.88 6.12 -15.54
C LYS A 405 -0.67 4.97 -14.56
N ASP A 406 -0.14 5.27 -13.39
CA ASP A 406 0.29 4.28 -12.39
C ASP A 406 -0.52 4.37 -11.10
N ILE A 407 -1.82 4.75 -11.21
CA ILE A 407 -2.71 4.96 -10.05
C ILE A 407 -2.88 3.67 -9.23
N PHE A 408 -2.76 2.51 -9.87
CA PHE A 408 -2.84 1.21 -9.20
C PHE A 408 -1.69 0.95 -8.21
N GLU A 409 -0.59 1.73 -8.31
CA GLU A 409 0.55 1.69 -7.37
C GLU A 409 0.31 2.54 -6.12
N PHE A 410 -0.78 3.32 -6.06
CA PHE A 410 -1.03 4.20 -4.92
C PHE A 410 -1.46 3.41 -3.69
N PRO A 411 -1.05 3.86 -2.48
CA PRO A 411 -1.38 3.17 -1.24
C PRO A 411 -2.88 2.92 -1.08
N GLY A 412 -3.26 1.69 -0.76
CA GLY A 412 -4.65 1.30 -0.52
C GLY A 412 -5.53 1.25 -1.77
N VAL A 413 -4.98 1.39 -2.97
CA VAL A 413 -5.71 1.29 -4.24
C VAL A 413 -5.56 -0.10 -4.83
N SER A 414 -6.68 -0.71 -5.23
CA SER A 414 -6.70 -1.97 -5.98
C SER A 414 -7.83 -1.95 -7.01
N GLY A 415 -7.73 -2.78 -8.04
CA GLY A 415 -8.67 -2.78 -9.17
C GLY A 415 -8.21 -1.86 -10.30
N ASN A 416 -9.10 -1.58 -11.25
CA ASN A 416 -8.75 -0.84 -12.45
C ASN A 416 -9.17 0.64 -12.35
N VAL A 417 -8.20 1.51 -12.07
CA VAL A 417 -8.36 2.98 -12.01
C VAL A 417 -7.63 3.61 -13.16
N SER A 418 -8.25 4.52 -13.87
CA SER A 418 -7.61 5.32 -14.93
C SER A 418 -8.15 6.75 -14.94
N PHE A 419 -7.29 7.69 -15.26
CA PHE A 419 -7.65 9.09 -15.43
C PHE A 419 -7.25 9.56 -16.83
N ASP A 420 -8.19 10.19 -17.52
CA ASP A 420 -7.94 10.89 -18.77
C ASP A 420 -7.99 12.40 -18.52
N PRO A 421 -6.83 13.09 -18.52
CA PRO A 421 -6.76 14.50 -18.22
C PRO A 421 -7.41 15.39 -19.30
N ASP A 422 -7.45 14.93 -20.55
CA ASP A 422 -8.00 15.72 -21.66
C ASP A 422 -9.53 15.77 -21.59
N SER A 423 -10.17 14.63 -21.34
CA SER A 423 -11.61 14.54 -21.16
C SER A 423 -12.08 14.77 -19.72
N LYS A 424 -11.16 14.91 -18.77
CA LYS A 424 -11.41 15.00 -17.31
C LYS A 424 -12.28 13.86 -16.79
N VAL A 425 -11.97 12.63 -17.20
CA VAL A 425 -12.72 11.43 -16.81
C VAL A 425 -11.85 10.55 -15.91
N LEU A 426 -12.28 10.38 -14.66
CA LEU A 426 -11.78 9.35 -13.77
C LEU A 426 -12.65 8.11 -13.90
N THR A 427 -12.10 7.01 -14.40
CA THR A 427 -12.81 5.73 -14.52
C THR A 427 -12.42 4.80 -13.39
N LEU A 428 -13.42 4.31 -12.67
CA LEU A 428 -13.30 3.29 -11.62
C LEU A 428 -14.00 2.02 -12.09
N GLN A 429 -13.28 0.90 -12.19
CA GLN A 429 -13.84 -0.38 -12.59
C GLN A 429 -13.41 -1.47 -11.61
N ASP A 430 -14.38 -1.96 -10.83
CA ASP A 430 -14.16 -2.98 -9.79
C ASP A 430 -13.03 -2.58 -8.82
N VAL A 431 -13.07 -1.32 -8.37
CA VAL A 431 -12.01 -0.69 -7.58
C VAL A 431 -12.30 -0.77 -6.10
N VAL A 432 -11.27 -1.02 -5.31
CA VAL A 432 -11.26 -0.78 -3.87
C VAL A 432 -10.21 0.27 -3.54
N ILE A 433 -10.62 1.33 -2.83
CA ILE A 433 -9.71 2.34 -2.26
C ILE A 433 -9.94 2.39 -0.76
N ASN A 434 -8.93 2.02 0.00
CA ASN A 434 -8.89 2.20 1.44
C ASN A 434 -7.85 3.26 1.78
N ALA A 435 -8.31 4.48 1.99
CA ALA A 435 -7.43 5.64 2.14
C ALA A 435 -7.05 5.95 3.59
N GLU A 436 -7.53 5.15 4.56
CA GLU A 436 -7.28 5.32 6.00
C GLU A 436 -7.41 6.78 6.48
N ASP A 437 -6.30 7.47 6.72
CA ASP A 437 -6.25 8.84 7.23
C ASP A 437 -6.37 9.93 6.13
N TYR A 438 -6.44 9.53 4.84
CA TYR A 438 -6.61 10.45 3.71
C TYR A 438 -8.02 10.33 3.11
N ASN A 439 -8.37 11.23 2.20
CA ASN A 439 -9.56 11.07 1.38
C ASN A 439 -9.27 10.06 0.28
N ALA A 440 -10.21 9.18 -0.03
CA ALA A 440 -10.06 8.26 -1.16
C ALA A 440 -10.00 9.02 -2.49
N ILE A 441 -10.81 10.07 -2.64
CA ILE A 441 -10.77 10.98 -3.80
C ILE A 441 -10.92 12.42 -3.29
N THR A 442 -10.01 13.28 -3.73
CA THR A 442 -10.14 14.75 -3.61
C THR A 442 -10.02 15.37 -4.99
N SER A 443 -10.94 16.25 -5.38
CA SER A 443 -10.91 16.90 -6.67
C SER A 443 -11.19 18.41 -6.60
N THR A 444 -10.39 19.16 -7.36
CA THR A 444 -10.60 20.58 -7.69
C THR A 444 -10.84 20.76 -9.18
N ILE A 445 -11.03 19.67 -9.93
CA ILE A 445 -11.24 19.69 -11.39
C ILE A 445 -12.67 20.10 -11.68
N ASP A 446 -12.86 21.22 -12.33
CA ASP A 446 -14.17 21.64 -12.80
C ASP A 446 -14.67 20.75 -13.94
N ASP A 447 -15.95 20.34 -13.86
CA ASP A 447 -16.59 19.39 -14.77
C ASP A 447 -15.93 17.98 -14.79
N LEU A 448 -15.37 17.54 -13.64
CA LEU A 448 -14.89 16.17 -13.52
C LEU A 448 -16.03 15.17 -13.72
N THR A 449 -15.81 14.18 -14.53
CA THR A 449 -16.67 12.99 -14.61
C THR A 449 -16.02 11.80 -13.92
N ILE A 450 -16.67 11.30 -12.86
CA ILE A 450 -16.30 10.03 -12.22
C ILE A 450 -17.17 8.93 -12.84
N LYS A 451 -16.56 8.16 -13.73
CA LYS A 451 -17.23 7.06 -14.44
C LYS A 451 -17.03 5.76 -13.66
N ILE A 452 -18.12 5.22 -13.13
CA ILE A 452 -18.10 3.98 -12.35
C ILE A 452 -18.62 2.80 -13.18
N LEU A 453 -17.83 1.72 -13.24
CA LEU A 453 -18.15 0.47 -13.93
C LEU A 453 -18.01 -0.67 -12.93
N GLY A 454 -18.87 -1.70 -13.04
CA GLY A 454 -18.85 -2.82 -12.09
C GLY A 454 -19.18 -2.40 -10.65
N SER A 455 -18.42 -2.89 -9.68
CA SER A 455 -18.65 -2.65 -8.24
C SER A 455 -17.42 -2.01 -7.61
N ASN A 456 -17.56 -0.79 -7.09
CA ASN A 456 -16.47 0.00 -6.55
C ASN A 456 -16.72 0.30 -5.07
N ALA A 457 -15.69 0.20 -4.23
CA ALA A 457 -15.77 0.44 -2.79
C ALA A 457 -14.65 1.40 -2.33
N LEU A 458 -15.05 2.53 -1.79
CA LEU A 458 -14.15 3.56 -1.28
C LEU A 458 -14.40 3.77 0.20
N SER A 459 -13.34 3.80 0.99
CA SER A 459 -13.44 4.02 2.43
C SER A 459 -12.31 4.92 2.94
N SER A 460 -12.63 5.68 3.99
CA SER A 460 -11.65 6.44 4.75
C SER A 460 -12.14 6.66 6.18
N LYS A 461 -11.23 7.08 7.04
CA LYS A 461 -11.53 7.44 8.43
C LYS A 461 -12.26 8.80 8.53
N TYR A 462 -11.95 9.71 7.63
CA TYR A 462 -12.52 11.05 7.54
C TYR A 462 -13.42 11.17 6.31
N THR A 463 -13.43 12.31 5.63
CA THR A 463 -14.20 12.48 4.39
C THR A 463 -13.65 11.54 3.30
N THR A 464 -14.51 10.72 2.70
CA THR A 464 -14.06 9.72 1.72
C THR A 464 -13.92 10.33 0.34
N ILE A 465 -14.94 11.04 -0.16
CA ILE A 465 -14.87 11.78 -1.42
C ILE A 465 -15.10 13.26 -1.11
N SER A 466 -14.14 14.12 -1.45
CA SER A 466 -14.23 15.57 -1.29
C SER A 466 -14.12 16.25 -2.64
N LEU A 467 -15.15 17.00 -3.01
CA LEU A 467 -15.27 17.67 -4.29
C LEU A 467 -15.32 19.18 -4.08
N ALA A 468 -14.33 19.90 -4.58
CA ALA A 468 -14.24 21.36 -4.51
C ALA A 468 -14.52 22.05 -5.86
N ALA A 469 -15.01 21.28 -6.85
CA ALA A 469 -15.49 21.77 -8.14
C ALA A 469 -16.63 20.88 -8.65
N GLN A 470 -17.42 21.40 -9.59
CA GLN A 470 -18.57 20.69 -10.14
C GLN A 470 -18.18 19.30 -10.64
N THR A 471 -18.93 18.29 -10.25
CA THR A 471 -18.61 16.89 -10.55
C THR A 471 -19.84 16.09 -10.92
N THR A 472 -19.69 15.17 -11.88
CA THR A 472 -20.70 14.20 -12.27
C THR A 472 -20.23 12.77 -11.99
N ILE A 473 -21.00 11.98 -11.25
CA ILE A 473 -20.79 10.55 -11.04
C ILE A 473 -21.76 9.79 -11.96
N THR A 474 -21.22 8.93 -12.86
CA THR A 474 -22.03 8.23 -13.85
C THR A 474 -21.39 6.88 -14.24
N GLY A 475 -21.99 6.13 -15.18
CA GLY A 475 -21.35 4.96 -15.82
C GLY A 475 -22.06 3.62 -15.65
N GLY A 476 -23.17 3.58 -14.94
CA GLY A 476 -24.01 2.37 -14.83
C GLY A 476 -23.57 1.35 -13.77
N GLY A 477 -22.41 1.55 -13.14
CA GLY A 477 -21.89 0.72 -12.06
C GLY A 477 -22.48 1.05 -10.69
N THR A 478 -21.91 0.42 -9.67
CA THR A 478 -22.23 0.68 -8.25
C THR A 478 -21.01 1.26 -7.55
N LEU A 479 -21.24 2.29 -6.76
CA LEU A 479 -20.23 2.93 -5.92
C LEU A 479 -20.68 2.84 -4.44
N TYR A 480 -19.87 2.19 -3.62
CA TYR A 480 -19.99 2.18 -2.17
C TYR A 480 -18.98 3.18 -1.59
N VAL A 481 -19.46 4.11 -0.79
CA VAL A 481 -18.62 5.13 -0.15
C VAL A 481 -18.87 5.09 1.34
N LYS A 482 -17.84 4.86 2.12
CA LYS A 482 -17.95 4.77 3.57
C LYS A 482 -16.94 5.70 4.25
N SER A 483 -17.44 6.51 5.18
CA SER A 483 -16.64 7.29 6.11
C SER A 483 -16.88 6.82 7.55
N ASP A 484 -15.82 6.71 8.34
CA ASP A 484 -15.98 6.30 9.74
C ASP A 484 -16.35 7.47 10.67
N ARG A 485 -15.91 8.70 10.38
CA ARG A 485 -16.01 9.83 11.32
C ARG A 485 -16.50 11.14 10.74
N ASP A 486 -16.60 11.27 9.42
CA ASP A 486 -16.94 12.51 8.75
C ASP A 486 -17.89 12.24 7.57
N CYS A 487 -17.77 12.92 6.46
CA CYS A 487 -18.68 12.82 5.33
C CYS A 487 -18.26 11.70 4.37
N ALA A 488 -19.18 10.82 3.94
CA ALA A 488 -18.85 9.83 2.93
C ALA A 488 -18.65 10.51 1.55
N LEU A 489 -19.57 11.41 1.13
CA LEU A 489 -19.46 12.17 -0.09
C LEU A 489 -19.76 13.65 0.17
N TYR A 490 -18.76 14.51 0.04
CA TYR A 490 -18.80 15.90 0.35
C TYR A 490 -18.66 16.79 -0.89
N ALA A 491 -19.71 17.53 -1.21
CA ALA A 491 -19.72 18.56 -2.25
C ALA A 491 -19.47 19.93 -1.60
N ASN A 492 -18.20 20.34 -1.57
CA ASN A 492 -17.75 21.53 -0.86
C ASN A 492 -18.14 22.84 -1.56
N GLY A 493 -19.39 23.26 -1.40
CA GLY A 493 -19.94 24.46 -1.99
C GLY A 493 -20.10 24.40 -3.52
N VAL A 494 -20.25 23.20 -4.09
CA VAL A 494 -20.27 22.94 -5.53
C VAL A 494 -21.40 22.02 -5.93
N ASP A 495 -21.84 22.10 -7.20
CA ASP A 495 -22.87 21.21 -7.72
C ASP A 495 -22.35 19.77 -7.87
N LEU A 496 -23.18 18.81 -7.50
CA LEU A 496 -22.96 17.38 -7.65
C LEU A 496 -24.09 16.75 -8.46
N ALA A 497 -23.74 16.03 -9.53
CA ALA A 497 -24.68 15.21 -10.29
C ALA A 497 -24.39 13.71 -10.10
N ILE A 498 -25.43 12.93 -9.87
CA ILE A 498 -25.41 11.46 -9.83
C ILE A 498 -26.35 10.99 -10.93
N ASP A 499 -25.79 10.40 -12.00
CA ASP A 499 -26.52 10.13 -13.23
C ASP A 499 -26.33 8.69 -13.71
N ASN A 500 -27.43 7.98 -14.00
CA ASN A 500 -27.43 6.61 -14.54
C ASN A 500 -26.50 5.63 -13.80
N CYS A 501 -26.46 5.67 -12.47
CA CYS A 501 -25.62 4.78 -11.67
C CYS A 501 -26.24 4.48 -10.30
N ARG A 502 -25.53 3.68 -9.50
CA ARG A 502 -25.95 3.39 -8.14
C ARG A 502 -24.88 3.87 -7.16
N VAL A 503 -25.29 4.68 -6.18
CA VAL A 503 -24.41 5.20 -5.12
C VAL A 503 -24.97 4.76 -3.75
N ASN A 504 -24.12 4.16 -2.93
CA ASN A 504 -24.42 3.79 -1.55
C ASN A 504 -23.41 4.53 -0.66
N ALA A 505 -23.89 5.51 0.09
CA ALA A 505 -23.10 6.32 0.99
C ALA A 505 -23.46 6.04 2.45
N GLU A 506 -22.47 5.73 3.26
CA GLU A 506 -22.65 5.47 4.69
C GLU A 506 -21.61 6.23 5.52
N SER A 507 -22.06 6.83 6.61
CA SER A 507 -21.17 7.48 7.57
C SER A 507 -21.78 7.48 8.98
N SER A 508 -20.90 7.60 9.99
CA SER A 508 -21.34 7.88 11.36
C SER A 508 -21.94 9.29 11.48
N THR A 509 -21.56 10.25 10.64
CA THR A 509 -22.02 11.63 10.69
C THR A 509 -22.87 12.02 9.48
N TYR A 510 -22.25 12.30 8.32
CA TYR A 510 -22.89 12.74 7.10
C TYR A 510 -22.70 11.70 5.97
N ALA A 511 -23.75 11.29 5.29
CA ALA A 511 -23.57 10.40 4.16
C ALA A 511 -23.27 11.17 2.86
N ILE A 512 -24.18 12.04 2.42
CA ILE A 512 -23.98 12.93 1.28
C ILE A 512 -24.30 14.34 1.75
N ALA A 513 -23.31 15.23 1.71
CA ALA A 513 -23.49 16.59 2.20
C ALA A 513 -22.91 17.66 1.27
N GLY A 514 -23.57 18.80 1.24
CA GLY A 514 -23.04 20.08 0.75
C GLY A 514 -22.23 20.78 1.84
N SER A 515 -21.88 22.04 1.63
CA SER A 515 -21.06 22.81 2.58
C SER A 515 -21.90 23.61 3.58
N ASP A 516 -22.83 24.40 3.08
CA ASP A 516 -23.62 25.32 3.90
C ASP A 516 -25.10 25.47 3.44
N GLY A 517 -25.48 24.75 2.41
CA GLY A 517 -26.83 24.78 1.85
C GLY A 517 -27.20 26.10 1.14
N THR A 518 -26.22 26.91 0.74
CA THR A 518 -26.49 28.21 0.14
C THR A 518 -26.33 28.26 -1.37
N ARG A 519 -25.51 27.40 -1.96
CA ARG A 519 -25.15 27.47 -3.39
C ARG A 519 -25.28 26.16 -4.14
N GLU A 520 -24.93 25.05 -3.50
CA GLU A 520 -24.75 23.73 -4.11
C GLU A 520 -26.08 23.03 -4.40
N THR A 521 -26.18 22.45 -5.57
CA THR A 521 -27.31 21.61 -5.98
C THR A 521 -26.89 20.15 -6.11
N LEU A 522 -27.59 19.26 -5.44
CA LEU A 522 -27.51 17.83 -5.70
C LEU A 522 -28.54 17.46 -6.78
N ARG A 523 -28.07 16.93 -7.90
CA ARG A 523 -28.91 16.43 -9.01
C ARG A 523 -28.82 14.92 -9.08
N ILE A 524 -29.96 14.24 -9.01
CA ILE A 524 -30.02 12.77 -9.11
C ILE A 524 -30.91 12.45 -10.30
N ASN A 525 -30.32 11.85 -11.36
CA ASN A 525 -31.01 11.58 -12.62
C ASN A 525 -30.95 10.09 -12.94
N ASN A 526 -32.10 9.42 -13.09
CA ASN A 526 -32.18 8.00 -13.44
C ASN A 526 -31.22 7.11 -12.62
N ALA A 527 -30.96 7.47 -11.39
CA ALA A 527 -29.99 6.83 -10.52
C ALA A 527 -30.65 6.26 -9.25
N THR A 528 -29.96 5.32 -8.62
CA THR A 528 -30.36 4.82 -7.31
C THR A 528 -29.34 5.32 -6.27
N VAL A 529 -29.80 6.06 -5.28
CA VAL A 529 -28.97 6.56 -4.19
C VAL A 529 -29.49 5.99 -2.87
N THR A 530 -28.61 5.37 -2.12
CA THR A 530 -28.84 4.97 -0.73
C THR A 530 -27.86 5.77 0.13
N ALA A 531 -28.38 6.54 1.07
CA ALA A 531 -27.58 7.37 1.96
C ALA A 531 -27.98 7.13 3.42
N GLU A 532 -27.02 6.95 4.31
CA GLU A 532 -27.24 6.80 5.75
C GLU A 532 -26.15 7.53 6.54
N GLY A 533 -26.48 8.71 7.08
CA GLY A 533 -25.63 9.51 7.97
C GLY A 533 -26.28 9.59 9.34
N LYS A 534 -25.66 8.93 10.32
CA LYS A 534 -26.34 8.57 11.60
C LYS A 534 -26.53 9.73 12.58
N GLU A 535 -25.65 10.73 12.54
CA GLU A 535 -25.70 11.83 13.51
C GLU A 535 -26.28 13.12 12.93
N ASN A 536 -25.79 13.57 11.77
CA ASN A 536 -26.08 14.91 11.28
C ASN A 536 -27.00 14.93 10.06
N GLY A 537 -26.93 13.94 9.19
CA GLY A 537 -27.86 13.86 8.07
C GLY A 537 -27.45 12.87 6.99
N SER A 538 -28.45 12.24 6.39
CA SER A 538 -28.23 11.30 5.29
C SER A 538 -28.02 12.01 3.96
N ILE A 539 -28.80 13.08 3.67
CA ILE A 539 -28.60 14.00 2.56
C ILE A 539 -28.95 15.40 3.07
N CYS A 540 -27.96 16.28 3.23
CA CYS A 540 -28.12 17.58 3.87
C CYS A 540 -27.11 18.63 3.36
N ASP A 541 -27.29 19.85 3.83
CA ASP A 541 -26.44 21.02 3.54
C ASP A 541 -26.38 21.37 2.04
N PHE A 542 -27.47 21.11 1.30
CA PHE A 542 -27.65 21.53 -0.10
C PHE A 542 -28.65 22.69 -0.22
N ALA A 543 -28.34 23.66 -1.08
CA ALA A 543 -29.30 24.70 -1.43
C ALA A 543 -30.52 24.12 -2.18
N ASN A 544 -30.31 23.05 -2.95
CA ASN A 544 -31.38 22.40 -3.67
C ASN A 544 -31.07 20.91 -3.93
N VAL A 545 -32.11 20.08 -3.97
CA VAL A 545 -32.06 18.69 -4.41
C VAL A 545 -33.05 18.49 -5.56
N MET A 546 -32.53 18.14 -6.74
CA MET A 546 -33.32 17.95 -7.96
C MET A 546 -33.32 16.47 -8.34
N LEU A 547 -34.52 15.91 -8.49
CA LEU A 547 -34.73 14.51 -8.88
C LEU A 547 -35.33 14.45 -10.27
N ALA A 548 -34.80 13.59 -11.14
CA ALA A 548 -35.34 13.32 -12.46
C ALA A 548 -35.31 11.83 -12.76
N GLY A 549 -36.45 11.23 -13.12
CA GLY A 549 -36.57 9.79 -13.32
C GLY A 549 -36.35 8.95 -12.06
N CYS A 550 -36.42 9.56 -10.90
CA CYS A 550 -36.35 8.92 -9.59
C CYS A 550 -37.11 9.75 -8.54
N ASP A 551 -37.48 9.11 -7.43
CA ASP A 551 -38.19 9.73 -6.31
C ASP A 551 -37.61 9.25 -4.97
N ILE A 552 -37.94 9.93 -3.87
CA ILE A 552 -37.58 9.48 -2.52
C ILE A 552 -38.53 8.32 -2.16
N ILE A 553 -37.96 7.12 -2.08
CA ILE A 553 -38.72 5.89 -1.76
C ILE A 553 -38.78 5.68 -0.26
N GLN A 554 -37.71 6.01 0.47
CA GLN A 554 -37.58 5.80 1.91
C GLN A 554 -36.81 6.96 2.56
N PRO A 555 -37.23 7.44 3.74
CA PRO A 555 -38.50 7.09 4.40
C PRO A 555 -39.71 7.68 3.66
N ALA A 556 -40.85 6.99 3.74
CA ALA A 556 -42.06 7.45 3.06
C ALA A 556 -42.51 8.81 3.59
N GLY A 557 -42.80 9.76 2.69
CA GLY A 557 -43.20 11.12 3.01
C GLY A 557 -42.05 12.09 3.29
N ALA A 558 -40.80 11.64 3.22
CA ALA A 558 -39.65 12.55 3.25
C ALA A 558 -39.60 13.36 1.96
N ALA A 559 -39.15 14.60 2.06
CA ALA A 559 -38.94 15.53 0.94
C ALA A 559 -37.76 16.43 1.22
N PHE A 560 -37.27 17.11 0.18
CA PHE A 560 -36.32 18.19 0.35
C PHE A 560 -37.00 19.35 1.06
N ASP A 561 -36.38 19.82 2.14
CA ASP A 561 -36.78 20.98 2.91
C ASP A 561 -35.74 22.09 2.72
N SER A 562 -36.15 23.21 2.12
CA SER A 562 -35.28 24.33 1.82
C SER A 562 -34.81 25.12 3.03
N ASP A 563 -35.56 25.06 4.15
CA ASP A 563 -35.18 25.77 5.37
C ASP A 563 -34.20 24.94 6.21
N LEU A 564 -34.24 23.62 6.06
CA LEU A 564 -33.33 22.67 6.69
C LEU A 564 -32.19 22.26 5.76
N HIS A 565 -32.21 22.69 4.51
CA HIS A 565 -31.19 22.40 3.50
C HIS A 565 -30.93 20.91 3.24
N GLY A 566 -31.96 20.05 3.34
CA GLY A 566 -31.75 18.61 3.21
C GLY A 566 -33.02 17.81 3.09
N ILE A 567 -32.86 16.48 2.98
CA ILE A 567 -33.99 15.57 3.00
C ILE A 567 -34.52 15.46 4.43
N ALA A 568 -35.76 15.92 4.64
CA ALA A 568 -36.38 16.00 5.95
C ALA A 568 -37.67 15.20 6.01
N LEU A 569 -38.06 14.79 7.21
CA LEU A 569 -39.32 14.15 7.54
C LEU A 569 -39.84 14.74 8.86
N ASN A 570 -41.13 15.16 8.86
CA ASN A 570 -41.76 15.75 10.03
C ASN A 570 -40.98 16.96 10.62
N GLY A 571 -40.38 17.78 9.81
CA GLY A 571 -39.63 18.98 10.21
C GLY A 571 -38.25 18.74 10.81
N ALA A 572 -37.65 17.58 10.56
CA ALA A 572 -36.29 17.26 10.97
C ALA A 572 -35.50 16.57 9.83
N ILE A 573 -34.22 16.83 9.75
CA ILE A 573 -33.32 16.14 8.80
C ILE A 573 -33.35 14.65 9.09
N VAL A 574 -33.39 13.86 8.02
CA VAL A 574 -33.35 12.39 8.11
C VAL A 574 -31.92 11.93 8.38
N THR A 575 -31.71 11.27 9.51
CA THR A 575 -30.45 10.63 9.93
C THR A 575 -30.46 9.11 9.77
N SER A 576 -31.61 8.55 9.37
CA SER A 576 -31.74 7.15 8.99
C SER A 576 -31.57 6.97 7.48
N LYS A 577 -31.60 5.75 7.02
CA LYS A 577 -31.45 5.41 5.61
C LYS A 577 -32.43 6.15 4.70
N VAL A 578 -31.93 6.93 3.78
CA VAL A 578 -32.66 7.53 2.65
C VAL A 578 -32.42 6.68 1.41
N ILE A 579 -33.47 6.33 0.69
CA ILE A 579 -33.41 5.64 -0.61
C ILE A 579 -34.12 6.50 -1.65
N ILE A 580 -33.37 6.87 -2.70
CA ILE A 580 -33.87 7.56 -3.89
C ILE A 580 -33.69 6.60 -5.07
N GLY A 581 -34.71 6.44 -5.91
CA GLY A 581 -34.64 5.57 -7.07
C GLY A 581 -35.91 5.58 -7.89
N ASP A 582 -36.00 4.70 -8.88
CA ASP A 582 -37.20 4.56 -9.72
C ASP A 582 -38.37 4.02 -8.88
N PRO A 583 -39.47 4.77 -8.73
CA PRO A 583 -40.62 4.32 -7.97
C PRO A 583 -41.28 3.07 -8.55
N SER A 584 -41.09 2.78 -9.83
CA SER A 584 -41.58 1.56 -10.47
C SER A 584 -40.71 0.33 -10.16
N SER A 585 -39.51 0.54 -9.66
CA SER A 585 -38.55 -0.50 -9.26
C SER A 585 -38.76 -0.98 -7.82
N ILE A 586 -39.95 -0.86 -7.26
CA ILE A 586 -40.30 -1.51 -5.99
C ILE A 586 -40.05 -3.01 -6.21
N GLN A 587 -38.83 -3.44 -5.97
CA GLN A 587 -38.53 -4.86 -5.87
C GLN A 587 -39.47 -5.39 -4.78
N ALA A 588 -40.32 -6.35 -5.16
CA ALA A 588 -41.01 -7.15 -4.18
C ALA A 588 -39.98 -7.50 -3.09
N PRO A 589 -40.34 -7.34 -1.80
CA PRO A 589 -39.41 -7.54 -0.70
C PRO A 589 -38.62 -8.80 -0.99
N VAL A 590 -37.28 -8.71 -0.93
CA VAL A 590 -36.40 -9.88 -1.05
C VAL A 590 -36.82 -10.77 0.11
N ILE A 591 -37.67 -11.71 -0.19
CA ILE A 591 -38.09 -12.72 0.77
C ILE A 591 -36.82 -13.54 0.96
N ASP A 592 -36.19 -13.36 2.11
CA ASP A 592 -35.09 -14.17 2.56
C ASP A 592 -35.36 -15.64 2.16
N ALA A 593 -34.62 -16.15 1.20
CA ALA A 593 -34.85 -17.47 0.63
C ALA A 593 -34.66 -18.59 1.69
N ALA A 594 -34.10 -18.25 2.85
CA ALA A 594 -33.98 -19.13 3.99
C ALA A 594 -35.26 -19.21 4.84
N ALA A 595 -36.19 -18.25 4.71
CA ALA A 595 -37.28 -18.10 5.68
C ALA A 595 -38.57 -18.85 5.34
N LYS A 596 -38.77 -19.45 4.17
CA LYS A 596 -40.07 -20.02 3.83
C LYS A 596 -40.05 -21.31 3.00
N ARG A 597 -39.32 -22.31 3.47
CA ARG A 597 -39.64 -23.67 3.08
C ARG A 597 -40.83 -24.15 3.88
N GLY A 598 -41.97 -24.38 3.23
CA GLY A 598 -43.17 -24.84 3.88
C GLY A 598 -44.44 -24.62 3.03
N VAL A 599 -45.57 -25.08 3.54
CA VAL A 599 -46.87 -24.95 2.92
C VAL A 599 -47.66 -23.88 3.71
N TYR A 600 -48.25 -22.93 3.02
CA TYR A 600 -48.99 -21.81 3.62
C TYR A 600 -50.37 -21.65 2.95
N THR A 601 -51.35 -21.21 3.69
CA THR A 601 -52.62 -20.72 3.13
C THR A 601 -52.39 -19.39 2.40
N LEU A 602 -53.38 -18.94 1.62
CA LEU A 602 -53.31 -17.61 0.99
C LEU A 602 -53.29 -16.46 2.02
N SER A 603 -53.79 -16.70 3.22
CA SER A 603 -53.72 -15.74 4.34
C SER A 603 -52.36 -15.78 5.11
N GLY A 604 -51.39 -16.57 4.65
CA GLY A 604 -50.03 -16.63 5.23
C GLY A 604 -49.90 -17.57 6.44
N VAL A 605 -50.90 -18.36 6.79
CA VAL A 605 -50.80 -19.33 7.89
C VAL A 605 -50.03 -20.57 7.41
N GLN A 606 -48.97 -20.93 8.15
CA GLN A 606 -48.19 -22.13 7.84
C GLN A 606 -48.94 -23.40 8.22
N LEU A 607 -49.02 -24.34 7.29
CA LEU A 607 -49.63 -25.65 7.50
C LEU A 607 -48.53 -26.68 7.78
N LYS A 608 -48.72 -27.47 8.81
CA LYS A 608 -47.79 -28.57 9.19
C LYS A 608 -48.06 -29.85 8.41
N THR A 609 -48.99 -29.81 7.46
CA THR A 609 -49.44 -30.96 6.67
C THR A 609 -48.67 -31.05 5.37
N ASP A 610 -48.29 -32.26 4.96
CA ASP A 610 -47.60 -32.50 3.70
C ASP A 610 -48.51 -32.11 2.51
N VAL A 611 -47.89 -31.61 1.43
CA VAL A 611 -48.60 -31.16 0.22
C VAL A 611 -49.58 -32.22 -0.34
N LYS A 612 -49.20 -33.50 -0.23
CA LYS A 612 -50.06 -34.62 -0.70
C LYS A 612 -51.37 -34.79 0.09
N ASP A 613 -51.39 -34.39 1.34
CA ASP A 613 -52.53 -34.60 2.26
C ASP A 613 -53.38 -33.34 2.44
N LEU A 614 -53.13 -32.27 1.70
CA LEU A 614 -53.92 -31.05 1.73
C LEU A 614 -55.28 -31.24 1.06
N PRO A 615 -56.35 -30.62 1.54
CA PRO A 615 -57.60 -30.52 0.82
C PRO A 615 -57.48 -29.79 -0.53
N LYS A 616 -58.47 -29.97 -1.41
CA LYS A 616 -58.53 -29.17 -2.64
C LYS A 616 -58.55 -27.70 -2.30
N GLY A 617 -57.69 -26.92 -2.96
CA GLY A 617 -57.58 -25.49 -2.64
C GLY A 617 -56.34 -24.83 -3.25
N ILE A 618 -56.11 -23.56 -2.91
CA ILE A 618 -54.96 -22.78 -3.36
C ILE A 618 -54.02 -22.57 -2.17
N TYR A 619 -52.77 -22.90 -2.35
CA TYR A 619 -51.71 -22.85 -1.34
C TYR A 619 -50.50 -22.15 -1.87
N VAL A 620 -49.62 -21.68 -0.98
CA VAL A 620 -48.25 -21.24 -1.31
C VAL A 620 -47.29 -22.29 -0.79
N VAL A 621 -46.61 -22.97 -1.68
CA VAL A 621 -45.65 -24.03 -1.37
C VAL A 621 -44.27 -23.57 -1.76
N ASN A 622 -43.36 -23.45 -0.81
CA ASN A 622 -42.00 -22.95 -1.01
C ASN A 622 -41.96 -21.64 -1.83
N GLY A 623 -42.86 -20.70 -1.49
CA GLY A 623 -42.98 -19.39 -2.13
C GLY A 623 -43.69 -19.39 -3.49
N LYS A 624 -44.18 -20.52 -4.01
CA LYS A 624 -44.91 -20.61 -5.28
C LYS A 624 -46.37 -20.96 -5.06
N LYS A 625 -47.27 -20.28 -5.81
CA LYS A 625 -48.71 -20.59 -5.82
C LYS A 625 -48.95 -21.98 -6.40
N MET A 626 -49.63 -22.81 -5.65
CA MET A 626 -50.02 -24.15 -6.06
C MET A 626 -51.55 -24.30 -5.94
N VAL A 627 -52.17 -24.89 -6.96
CA VAL A 627 -53.58 -25.25 -6.98
C VAL A 627 -53.72 -26.75 -6.84
N LYS A 628 -54.27 -27.24 -5.76
CA LYS A 628 -54.59 -28.64 -5.55
C LYS A 628 -56.04 -28.89 -6.04
N LYS A 629 -56.18 -29.69 -7.11
CA LYS A 629 -57.43 -30.06 -7.74
C LYS A 629 -58.14 -31.19 -6.99
#